data_dad5d64ade9104b78c706a780ae17cfd
#
_entry.id   dad5d64ade9104b78c706a780ae17cfd
#
_cell.length_a   1.000
_cell.length_b   1.000
_cell.length_c   1.000
_cell.angle_alpha   90.00
_cell.angle_beta   90.00
_cell.angle_gamma   90.00
#
_symmetry.space_group_name_H-M   'P 1'
#
loop_
_entity.id
_entity.type
_entity.pdbx_description
1 polymer ?
#
loop_
_entity_poly.entity_id
_entity_poly.type
_entity_poly.pdbx_seq_one_letter_code
_entity_poly.pdbx_strand_id
1 'polypeptide(L)'
;HVVLGRAGEIIQLAPFNVVTWHAGISHWAGLTGLNHFSIGIEMDNAGVLRRVGDRYASAFGRSYPEDEVVVARHKHGTVEQAWHAYTEPQIARAFELAELLVAHYSLKEVLGHEDIARGRKSDPGPAFPLASLVARVAGRMDDDFPRFVVTASTLNIRSGPDAAATPVAPALKRGTEVALLEAGERWSRVEVVGRGDIEGWVFNAHLQPAPAVPPPGARSRGRATAPAPAAVAAKKRAVAKSATRSSPAAPKARSRSR
;
A
#
# COMPACT_ATOMS: atom_id res chain seq x y z
N HIS A 1 7.49 4.39 -13.44
CA HIS A 1 6.13 4.23 -13.92
C HIS A 1 5.35 5.54 -13.85
N VAL A 2 5.54 6.32 -12.79
CA VAL A 2 4.80 7.54 -12.50
C VAL A 2 5.77 8.66 -12.17
N VAL A 3 5.46 9.87 -12.64
CA VAL A 3 6.06 11.13 -12.19
C VAL A 3 5.03 11.88 -11.35
N LEU A 4 5.45 12.38 -10.20
CA LEU A 4 4.66 13.18 -9.29
C LEU A 4 5.22 14.60 -9.25
N GLY A 5 4.47 15.54 -9.79
CA GLY A 5 4.84 16.93 -9.84
C GLY A 5 4.64 17.68 -8.53
N ARG A 6 5.16 18.91 -8.46
CA ARG A 6 5.17 19.70 -7.23
C ARG A 6 3.78 20.18 -6.78
N ALA A 7 2.83 20.32 -7.69
CA ALA A 7 1.45 20.66 -7.36
C ALA A 7 0.58 19.40 -7.06
N GLY A 8 1.20 18.21 -6.98
CA GLY A 8 0.50 16.96 -6.72
C GLY A 8 -0.10 16.31 -7.98
N GLU A 9 0.25 16.79 -9.16
CA GLU A 9 -0.16 16.18 -10.43
C GLU A 9 0.53 14.84 -10.63
N ILE A 10 -0.23 13.83 -11.06
CA ILE A 10 0.25 12.48 -11.36
C ILE A 10 0.32 12.30 -12.86
N ILE A 11 1.49 11.96 -13.38
CA ILE A 11 1.71 11.64 -14.79
C ILE A 11 2.15 10.19 -14.89
N GLN A 12 1.30 9.34 -15.41
CA GLN A 12 1.65 7.94 -15.67
C GLN A 12 2.42 7.84 -16.99
N LEU A 13 3.66 7.34 -16.93
CA LEU A 13 4.54 7.17 -18.07
C LEU A 13 4.48 5.75 -18.66
N ALA A 14 4.18 4.76 -17.83
CA ALA A 14 4.07 3.36 -18.24
C ALA A 14 3.02 2.62 -17.41
N PRO A 15 2.36 1.59 -17.97
CA PRO A 15 1.52 0.70 -17.19
C PRO A 15 2.30 -0.02 -16.08
N PHE A 16 1.64 -0.31 -14.95
CA PHE A 16 2.31 -0.93 -13.80
C PHE A 16 2.72 -2.39 -14.01
N ASN A 17 2.23 -3.04 -15.05
CA ASN A 17 2.59 -4.40 -15.45
C ASN A 17 3.75 -4.46 -16.46
N VAL A 18 4.41 -3.34 -16.72
CA VAL A 18 5.57 -3.23 -17.61
C VAL A 18 6.81 -2.91 -16.79
N VAL A 19 7.91 -3.58 -17.06
CA VAL A 19 9.19 -3.28 -16.41
C VAL A 19 9.72 -1.92 -16.87
N THR A 20 10.00 -1.03 -15.93
CA THR A 20 10.59 0.29 -16.19
C THR A 20 11.96 0.42 -15.51
N TRP A 21 12.83 1.27 -16.05
CA TRP A 21 14.20 1.48 -15.57
C TRP A 21 14.25 2.63 -14.56
N HIS A 22 13.90 2.38 -13.29
CA HIS A 22 13.82 3.39 -12.23
C HIS A 22 14.72 3.11 -11.02
N ALA A 23 15.08 1.84 -10.76
CA ALA A 23 15.88 1.46 -9.60
C ALA A 23 17.39 1.36 -9.89
N GLY A 24 17.78 1.17 -11.18
CA GLY A 24 19.15 0.97 -11.58
C GLY A 24 19.78 -0.28 -10.93
N ILE A 25 21.08 -0.23 -10.64
CA ILE A 25 21.76 -1.28 -9.85
C ILE A 25 21.25 -1.18 -8.43
N SER A 26 20.54 -2.18 -7.97
CA SER A 26 19.79 -2.15 -6.71
C SER A 26 19.70 -3.54 -6.10
N HIS A 27 19.61 -3.58 -4.75
CA HIS A 27 19.38 -4.82 -4.01
C HIS A 27 18.58 -4.52 -2.74
N TRP A 28 17.71 -5.46 -2.35
CA TRP A 28 16.95 -5.40 -1.12
C TRP A 28 16.46 -6.80 -0.73
N ALA A 29 16.55 -7.17 0.55
CA ALA A 29 16.06 -8.43 1.10
C ALA A 29 16.42 -9.68 0.25
N GLY A 30 17.65 -9.74 -0.27
CA GLY A 30 18.15 -10.83 -1.11
C GLY A 30 17.78 -10.73 -2.59
N LEU A 31 16.95 -9.77 -2.99
CA LEU A 31 16.63 -9.47 -4.39
C LEU A 31 17.64 -8.50 -4.99
N THR A 32 17.96 -8.68 -6.27
CA THR A 32 18.78 -7.77 -7.08
C THR A 32 18.01 -7.33 -8.32
N GLY A 33 18.31 -6.12 -8.85
CA GLY A 33 17.64 -5.62 -10.04
C GLY A 33 16.17 -5.31 -9.79
N LEU A 34 15.88 -4.44 -8.83
CA LEU A 34 14.53 -4.14 -8.32
C LEU A 34 13.57 -3.58 -9.38
N ASN A 35 14.05 -3.20 -10.57
CA ASN A 35 13.19 -2.86 -11.71
C ASN A 35 12.15 -3.95 -12.03
N HIS A 36 12.48 -5.21 -11.76
CA HIS A 36 11.62 -6.36 -12.04
C HIS A 36 10.63 -6.68 -10.91
N PHE A 37 10.78 -6.04 -9.76
CA PHE A 37 10.05 -6.38 -8.53
C PHE A 37 9.33 -5.19 -7.91
N SER A 38 9.36 -4.02 -8.56
CA SER A 38 8.83 -2.79 -7.96
C SER A 38 8.13 -1.87 -8.95
N ILE A 39 7.29 -1.02 -8.41
CA ILE A 39 6.69 0.13 -9.08
C ILE A 39 7.51 1.36 -8.69
N GLY A 40 7.98 2.13 -9.68
CA GLY A 40 8.73 3.36 -9.43
C GLY A 40 7.86 4.61 -9.49
N ILE A 41 8.00 5.46 -8.48
CA ILE A 41 7.43 6.80 -8.43
C ILE A 41 8.60 7.79 -8.40
N GLU A 42 8.71 8.62 -9.43
CA GLU A 42 9.66 9.73 -9.50
C GLU A 42 8.96 10.99 -9.00
N MET A 43 9.62 11.73 -8.12
CA MET A 43 9.08 12.99 -7.59
C MET A 43 9.89 14.17 -8.08
N ASP A 44 9.23 15.19 -8.67
CA ASP A 44 9.90 16.42 -9.12
C ASP A 44 10.48 17.16 -7.92
N ASN A 45 11.78 16.96 -7.70
CA ASN A 45 12.54 17.57 -6.60
C ASN A 45 14.02 17.67 -6.99
N ALA A 46 14.68 18.75 -6.57
CA ALA A 46 16.10 18.97 -6.89
C ALA A 46 17.08 18.15 -6.05
N GLY A 47 16.61 17.50 -4.99
CA GLY A 47 17.45 16.73 -4.06
C GLY A 47 18.40 17.63 -3.24
N VAL A 48 19.66 17.23 -3.14
CA VAL A 48 20.70 17.97 -2.40
C VAL A 48 20.99 19.31 -3.05
N LEU A 49 21.06 20.34 -2.23
CA LEU A 49 21.39 21.72 -2.63
C LEU A 49 22.75 22.15 -2.05
N ARG A 50 23.39 23.08 -2.72
CA ARG A 50 24.64 23.74 -2.24
C ARG A 50 24.35 25.20 -1.95
N ARG A 51 24.89 25.71 -0.84
CA ARG A 51 24.83 27.14 -0.56
C ARG A 51 25.72 27.93 -1.51
N VAL A 52 25.18 28.98 -2.10
CA VAL A 52 25.87 29.89 -3.00
C VAL A 52 25.48 31.32 -2.63
N GLY A 53 26.33 32.00 -1.85
CA GLY A 53 26.02 33.27 -1.24
C GLY A 53 24.86 33.19 -0.25
N ASP A 54 23.80 33.94 -0.49
CA ASP A 54 22.54 34.01 0.27
C ASP A 54 21.47 33.05 -0.23
N ARG A 55 21.76 32.26 -1.28
CA ARG A 55 20.81 31.30 -1.89
C ARG A 55 21.37 29.89 -1.90
N TYR A 56 20.50 28.96 -2.30
CA TYR A 56 20.86 27.57 -2.50
C TYR A 56 20.72 27.21 -3.99
N ALA A 57 21.61 26.36 -4.50
CA ALA A 57 21.62 25.93 -5.89
C ALA A 57 21.64 24.41 -6.00
N SER A 58 20.83 23.89 -6.95
CA SER A 58 20.88 22.47 -7.35
C SER A 58 22.11 22.16 -8.19
N ALA A 59 22.37 20.87 -8.39
CA ALA A 59 23.41 20.39 -9.31
C ALA A 59 23.18 20.86 -10.77
N PHE A 60 21.95 21.20 -11.12
CA PHE A 60 21.55 21.71 -12.45
C PHE A 60 21.68 23.23 -12.58
N GLY A 61 22.21 23.92 -11.56
CA GLY A 61 22.41 25.38 -11.57
C GLY A 61 21.17 26.22 -11.25
N ARG A 62 20.00 25.61 -10.99
CA ARG A 62 18.81 26.36 -10.56
C ARG A 62 18.95 26.79 -9.11
N SER A 63 18.60 28.04 -8.82
CA SER A 63 18.64 28.63 -7.47
C SER A 63 17.28 28.52 -6.77
N TYR A 64 17.34 28.30 -5.45
CA TYR A 64 16.19 28.17 -4.56
C TYR A 64 16.32 29.14 -3.40
N PRO A 65 15.23 29.79 -2.97
CA PRO A 65 15.21 30.62 -1.77
C PRO A 65 15.26 29.74 -0.51
N GLU A 66 15.54 30.35 0.64
CA GLU A 66 15.76 29.63 1.90
C GLU A 66 14.50 28.92 2.43
N ASP A 67 13.31 29.46 2.15
CA ASP A 67 12.00 28.91 2.51
C ASP A 67 11.63 27.61 1.73
N GLU A 68 12.34 27.33 0.65
CA GLU A 68 12.25 26.05 -0.07
C GLU A 68 13.33 25.03 0.33
N VAL A 69 14.03 25.25 1.46
CA VAL A 69 15.17 24.44 1.85
C VAL A 69 14.98 23.81 3.23
N VAL A 70 15.27 22.52 3.33
CA VAL A 70 15.37 21.79 4.58
C VAL A 70 16.83 21.44 4.86
N VAL A 71 17.36 21.86 6.01
CA VAL A 71 18.69 21.45 6.46
C VAL A 71 18.54 20.25 7.38
N ALA A 72 19.04 19.11 6.93
CA ALA A 72 18.93 17.86 7.69
C ALA A 72 20.05 16.88 7.34
N ARG A 73 20.26 15.91 8.23
CA ARG A 73 21.19 14.83 8.04
C ARG A 73 20.51 13.67 7.33
N HIS A 74 21.14 13.21 6.24
CA HIS A 74 20.71 11.99 5.57
C HIS A 74 20.87 10.76 6.50
N LYS A 75 19.92 9.81 6.47
CA LYS A 75 19.94 8.62 7.36
C LYS A 75 21.21 7.75 7.24
N HIS A 76 21.89 7.79 6.10
CA HIS A 76 23.15 7.11 5.87
C HIS A 76 24.36 8.06 5.88
N GLY A 77 24.16 9.34 6.23
CA GLY A 77 25.18 10.37 6.27
C GLY A 77 25.58 10.78 7.69
N THR A 78 26.71 11.47 7.82
CA THR A 78 27.20 12.00 9.10
C THR A 78 27.11 13.51 9.21
N VAL A 79 26.86 14.20 8.09
CA VAL A 79 26.87 15.66 7.97
C VAL A 79 25.48 16.17 7.58
N GLU A 80 25.11 17.33 8.12
CA GLU A 80 23.91 18.05 7.67
C GLU A 80 24.14 18.63 6.29
N GLN A 81 23.12 18.56 5.45
CA GLN A 81 23.09 19.08 4.09
C GLN A 81 21.79 19.85 3.86
N ALA A 82 21.79 20.75 2.90
CA ALA A 82 20.60 21.42 2.42
C ALA A 82 19.90 20.54 1.39
N TRP A 83 18.58 20.44 1.49
CA TRP A 83 17.72 19.65 0.63
C TRP A 83 16.58 20.50 0.12
N HIS A 84 16.20 20.30 -1.13
CA HIS A 84 15.00 20.95 -1.67
C HIS A 84 13.76 20.37 -0.98
N ALA A 85 12.96 21.24 -0.38
CA ALA A 85 11.73 20.84 0.30
C ALA A 85 10.70 20.25 -0.69
N TYR A 86 10.01 19.21 -0.27
CA TYR A 86 8.81 18.75 -0.96
C TYR A 86 7.62 19.63 -0.58
N THR A 87 6.72 19.86 -1.51
CA THR A 87 5.50 20.64 -1.23
C THR A 87 4.45 19.79 -0.50
N GLU A 88 3.56 20.42 0.27
CA GLU A 88 2.46 19.71 0.92
C GLU A 88 1.57 18.94 -0.07
N PRO A 89 1.13 19.52 -1.21
CA PRO A 89 0.35 18.78 -2.22
C PRO A 89 1.10 17.56 -2.76
N GLN A 90 2.42 17.68 -2.98
CA GLN A 90 3.24 16.58 -3.46
C GLN A 90 3.33 15.44 -2.42
N ILE A 91 3.59 15.78 -1.16
CA ILE A 91 3.64 14.80 -0.05
C ILE A 91 2.28 14.11 0.11
N ALA A 92 1.19 14.87 0.18
CA ALA A 92 -0.16 14.32 0.33
C ALA A 92 -0.50 13.34 -0.81
N ARG A 93 -0.19 13.73 -2.04
CA ARG A 93 -0.46 12.90 -3.22
C ARG A 93 0.45 11.66 -3.28
N ALA A 94 1.71 11.77 -2.84
CA ALA A 94 2.62 10.64 -2.74
C ALA A 94 2.06 9.57 -1.76
N PHE A 95 1.52 10.01 -0.63
CA PHE A 95 0.92 9.13 0.38
C PHE A 95 -0.32 8.43 -0.17
N GLU A 96 -1.26 9.18 -0.75
CA GLU A 96 -2.47 8.61 -1.35
C GLU A 96 -2.15 7.58 -2.44
N LEU A 97 -1.20 7.91 -3.33
CA LEU A 97 -0.78 7.02 -4.41
C LEU A 97 -0.11 5.76 -3.88
N ALA A 98 0.79 5.88 -2.93
CA ALA A 98 1.47 4.73 -2.33
C ALA A 98 0.48 3.79 -1.62
N GLU A 99 -0.45 4.33 -0.82
CA GLU A 99 -1.50 3.55 -0.16
C GLU A 99 -2.36 2.79 -1.17
N LEU A 100 -2.77 3.47 -2.24
CA LEU A 100 -3.58 2.86 -3.30
C LEU A 100 -2.84 1.74 -4.01
N LEU A 101 -1.56 1.95 -4.36
CA LEU A 101 -0.73 0.96 -5.04
C LEU A 101 -0.45 -0.25 -4.14
N VAL A 102 -0.12 -0.03 -2.88
CA VAL A 102 0.10 -1.10 -1.90
C VAL A 102 -1.16 -1.95 -1.74
N ALA A 103 -2.32 -1.32 -1.54
CA ALA A 103 -3.57 -2.03 -1.39
C ALA A 103 -3.99 -2.80 -2.66
N HIS A 104 -3.82 -2.18 -3.84
CA HIS A 104 -4.27 -2.78 -5.10
C HIS A 104 -3.38 -3.93 -5.58
N TYR A 105 -2.06 -3.81 -5.42
CA TYR A 105 -1.08 -4.80 -5.90
C TYR A 105 -0.53 -5.69 -4.79
N SER A 106 -1.01 -5.55 -3.54
CA SER A 106 -0.51 -6.28 -2.37
C SER A 106 1.02 -6.15 -2.23
N LEU A 107 1.52 -4.91 -2.42
CA LEU A 107 2.96 -4.63 -2.30
C LEU A 107 3.38 -4.83 -0.84
N LYS A 108 4.61 -5.30 -0.64
CA LYS A 108 5.11 -5.67 0.69
C LYS A 108 5.78 -4.52 1.42
N GLU A 109 6.41 -3.62 0.68
CA GLU A 109 7.24 -2.56 1.24
C GLU A 109 7.21 -1.30 0.40
N VAL A 110 7.42 -0.16 1.04
CA VAL A 110 7.70 1.13 0.41
C VAL A 110 9.11 1.54 0.80
N LEU A 111 9.96 1.74 -0.20
CA LEU A 111 11.38 1.97 -0.02
C LEU A 111 11.82 3.26 -0.73
N GLY A 112 12.79 3.96 -0.16
CA GLY A 112 13.51 5.01 -0.85
C GLY A 112 14.58 4.43 -1.78
N HIS A 113 14.97 5.18 -2.80
CA HIS A 113 16.07 4.79 -3.67
C HIS A 113 17.38 4.65 -2.87
N GLU A 114 17.54 5.46 -1.83
CA GLU A 114 18.63 5.40 -0.85
C GLU A 114 18.71 4.08 -0.08
N ASP A 115 17.60 3.34 0.07
CA ASP A 115 17.57 2.05 0.74
C ASP A 115 18.11 0.94 -0.16
N ILE A 116 17.71 0.95 -1.42
CA ILE A 116 18.00 -0.10 -2.40
C ILE A 116 19.31 0.11 -3.17
N ALA A 117 19.88 1.31 -3.11
CA ALA A 117 21.09 1.70 -3.82
C ALA A 117 22.05 2.50 -2.94
N ARG A 118 22.33 1.97 -1.73
CA ARG A 118 23.17 2.60 -0.70
C ARG A 118 24.52 3.03 -1.25
N GLY A 119 24.95 4.24 -0.88
CA GLY A 119 26.22 4.84 -1.34
C GLY A 119 26.21 5.35 -2.78
N ARG A 120 25.18 5.03 -3.57
CA ARG A 120 24.99 5.51 -4.93
C ARG A 120 23.86 6.55 -5.05
N LYS A 121 22.81 6.37 -4.26
CA LYS A 121 21.62 7.22 -4.25
C LYS A 121 21.33 7.77 -2.87
N SER A 122 20.76 8.96 -2.83
CA SER A 122 20.38 9.66 -1.60
C SER A 122 18.93 10.14 -1.61
N ASP A 123 18.19 9.85 -2.68
CA ASP A 123 16.78 10.21 -2.82
C ASP A 123 15.87 9.13 -2.19
N PRO A 124 14.71 9.52 -1.63
CA PRO A 124 14.14 10.86 -1.56
C PRO A 124 14.80 11.80 -0.53
N GLY A 125 15.68 11.31 0.34
CA GLY A 125 16.38 12.07 1.37
C GLY A 125 15.48 12.53 2.53
N PRO A 126 16.08 13.24 3.51
CA PRO A 126 15.41 13.59 4.77
C PRO A 126 14.32 14.68 4.62
N ALA A 127 14.24 15.38 3.49
CA ALA A 127 13.18 16.33 3.21
C ALA A 127 11.83 15.67 2.88
N PHE A 128 11.84 14.37 2.53
CA PHE A 128 10.62 13.60 2.33
C PHE A 128 10.31 12.75 3.56
N PRO A 129 9.07 12.77 4.08
CA PRO A 129 8.70 12.03 5.29
C PRO A 129 8.48 10.53 5.00
N LEU A 130 9.50 9.84 4.47
CA LEU A 130 9.41 8.42 4.08
C LEU A 130 9.03 7.52 5.25
N ALA A 131 9.58 7.78 6.45
CA ALA A 131 9.25 6.99 7.64
C ALA A 131 7.77 7.09 8.00
N SER A 132 7.16 8.28 7.88
CA SER A 132 5.73 8.47 8.10
C SER A 132 4.87 7.76 7.04
N LEU A 133 5.33 7.76 5.78
CA LEU A 133 4.66 7.02 4.70
C LEU A 133 4.72 5.52 4.97
N VAL A 134 5.90 4.99 5.31
CA VAL A 134 6.08 3.56 5.64
C VAL A 134 5.20 3.16 6.81
N ALA A 135 5.18 3.94 7.91
CA ALA A 135 4.34 3.68 9.06
C ALA A 135 2.84 3.70 8.70
N ARG A 136 2.41 4.62 7.85
CA ARG A 136 1.02 4.73 7.42
C ARG A 136 0.59 3.57 6.51
N VAL A 137 1.47 3.13 5.65
CA VAL A 137 1.24 1.97 4.76
C VAL A 137 1.31 0.67 5.58
N ALA A 138 2.27 0.54 6.52
CA ALA A 138 2.36 -0.60 7.43
C ALA A 138 1.11 -0.74 8.29
N GLY A 139 0.56 0.37 8.82
CA GLY A 139 -0.68 0.35 9.58
C GLY A 139 -1.89 -0.16 8.77
N ARG A 140 -1.88 -0.03 7.43
CA ARG A 140 -2.88 -0.67 6.55
C ARG A 140 -2.54 -2.13 6.23
N MET A 141 -1.26 -2.49 6.20
CA MET A 141 -0.83 -3.88 6.06
C MET A 141 -1.10 -4.68 7.33
N ASP A 142 -1.08 -4.03 8.51
CA ASP A 142 -1.50 -4.63 9.78
C ASP A 142 -2.99 -4.99 9.78
N ASP A 143 -3.83 -4.27 9.03
CA ASP A 143 -5.24 -4.63 8.84
C ASP A 143 -5.42 -5.92 8.02
N ASP A 144 -4.41 -6.34 7.25
CA ASP A 144 -4.39 -7.60 6.49
C ASP A 144 -3.87 -8.81 7.30
N PHE A 145 -3.24 -8.59 8.45
CA PHE A 145 -2.90 -9.70 9.34
C PHE A 145 -4.15 -10.30 9.98
N PRO A 146 -4.28 -11.63 9.99
CA PRO A 146 -5.38 -12.27 10.68
C PRO A 146 -5.45 -11.79 12.14
N ARG A 147 -6.57 -11.23 12.52
CA ARG A 147 -6.79 -10.69 13.87
C ARG A 147 -7.39 -11.74 14.77
N PHE A 148 -6.90 -11.77 15.99
CA PHE A 148 -7.38 -12.67 17.04
C PHE A 148 -7.70 -11.86 18.28
N VAL A 149 -8.56 -12.44 19.13
CA VAL A 149 -8.93 -11.89 20.43
C VAL A 149 -8.48 -12.84 21.53
N VAL A 150 -7.89 -12.29 22.58
CA VAL A 150 -7.52 -13.06 23.77
C VAL A 150 -8.78 -13.53 24.51
N THR A 151 -8.90 -14.84 24.71
CA THR A 151 -10.04 -15.50 25.37
C THR A 151 -9.80 -15.78 26.85
N ALA A 152 -8.55 -15.93 27.29
CA ALA A 152 -8.19 -16.10 28.69
C ALA A 152 -8.38 -14.81 29.49
N SER A 153 -8.60 -14.90 30.80
CA SER A 153 -8.64 -13.74 31.69
C SER A 153 -7.35 -12.92 31.64
N THR A 154 -6.21 -13.63 31.53
CA THR A 154 -4.88 -13.08 31.32
C THR A 154 -4.08 -14.02 30.42
N LEU A 155 -3.26 -13.48 29.53
CA LEU A 155 -2.38 -14.21 28.63
C LEU A 155 -1.00 -13.55 28.60
N ASN A 156 0.03 -14.27 29.00
CA ASN A 156 1.39 -13.75 28.92
C ASN A 156 1.85 -13.65 27.49
N ILE A 157 2.48 -12.53 27.15
CA ILE A 157 3.19 -12.30 25.91
C ILE A 157 4.70 -12.38 26.20
N ARG A 158 5.44 -13.20 25.44
CA ARG A 158 6.79 -13.64 25.78
C ARG A 158 7.79 -13.38 24.66
N SER A 159 9.07 -13.38 25.03
CA SER A 159 10.19 -13.19 24.09
C SER A 159 10.43 -14.38 23.15
N GLY A 160 9.82 -15.55 23.41
CA GLY A 160 9.99 -16.76 22.61
C GLY A 160 8.83 -17.72 22.75
N PRO A 161 8.74 -18.77 21.89
CA PRO A 161 7.64 -19.74 21.84
C PRO A 161 7.75 -20.81 22.94
N ASP A 162 7.96 -20.40 24.19
CA ASP A 162 8.14 -21.25 25.35
C ASP A 162 7.47 -20.64 26.60
N ALA A 163 6.91 -21.51 27.44
CA ALA A 163 6.33 -21.12 28.71
C ALA A 163 7.35 -20.57 29.72
N ALA A 164 8.63 -20.92 29.60
CA ALA A 164 9.72 -20.41 30.42
C ALA A 164 10.32 -19.10 29.88
N ALA A 165 9.99 -18.69 28.63
CA ALA A 165 10.50 -17.45 28.05
C ALA A 165 10.02 -16.23 28.83
N THR A 166 10.85 -15.19 28.90
CA THR A 166 10.59 -13.97 29.67
C THR A 166 9.38 -13.21 29.10
N PRO A 167 8.44 -12.74 29.93
CA PRO A 167 7.41 -11.82 29.47
C PRO A 167 8.01 -10.51 28.93
N VAL A 168 7.51 -10.05 27.78
CA VAL A 168 7.96 -8.79 27.13
C VAL A 168 7.10 -7.59 27.56
N ALA A 169 5.90 -7.84 28.08
CA ALA A 169 4.97 -6.84 28.57
C ALA A 169 4.07 -7.41 29.68
N PRO A 170 3.28 -6.59 30.40
CA PRO A 170 2.21 -7.06 31.26
C PRO A 170 1.26 -7.99 30.53
N ALA A 171 0.73 -9.01 31.22
CA ALA A 171 -0.16 -9.99 30.64
C ALA A 171 -1.37 -9.34 29.96
N LEU A 172 -1.67 -9.78 28.74
CA LEU A 172 -2.81 -9.33 27.96
C LEU A 172 -4.10 -9.76 28.63
N LYS A 173 -5.08 -8.87 28.66
CA LYS A 173 -6.40 -9.15 29.23
C LYS A 173 -7.34 -9.78 28.21
N ARG A 174 -8.38 -10.46 28.68
CA ARG A 174 -9.47 -10.95 27.83
C ARG A 174 -10.01 -9.80 26.98
N GLY A 175 -10.25 -10.05 25.72
CA GLY A 175 -10.74 -9.07 24.75
C GLY A 175 -9.64 -8.23 24.11
N THR A 176 -8.36 -8.37 24.50
CA THR A 176 -7.26 -7.71 23.80
C THR A 176 -7.19 -8.28 22.37
N GLU A 177 -7.21 -7.36 21.38
CA GLU A 177 -7.00 -7.74 19.98
C GLU A 177 -5.51 -7.80 19.67
N VAL A 178 -5.13 -8.80 18.92
CA VAL A 178 -3.76 -9.03 18.44
C VAL A 178 -3.74 -9.34 16.95
N ALA A 179 -2.76 -8.86 16.23
CA ALA A 179 -2.46 -9.22 14.85
C ALA A 179 -1.49 -10.38 14.82
N LEU A 180 -1.75 -11.40 13.99
CA LEU A 180 -0.93 -12.59 13.88
C LEU A 180 0.24 -12.32 12.92
N LEU A 181 1.46 -12.19 13.43
CA LEU A 181 2.66 -11.95 12.64
C LEU A 181 3.27 -13.27 12.12
N GLU A 182 3.27 -14.30 12.96
CA GLU A 182 3.82 -15.61 12.62
C GLU A 182 2.99 -16.72 13.26
N ALA A 183 2.49 -17.65 12.44
CA ALA A 183 1.71 -18.79 12.90
C ALA A 183 2.64 -19.96 13.26
N GLY A 184 2.55 -20.46 14.48
CA GLY A 184 3.22 -21.68 14.90
C GLY A 184 2.21 -22.72 15.43
N GLU A 185 2.67 -23.94 15.68
CA GLU A 185 1.79 -25.04 16.07
C GLU A 185 1.10 -24.81 17.44
N ARG A 186 1.85 -24.38 18.44
CA ARG A 186 1.35 -24.14 19.82
C ARG A 186 1.48 -22.71 20.28
N TRP A 187 2.42 -21.98 19.70
CA TRP A 187 2.73 -20.59 20.00
C TRP A 187 2.72 -19.80 18.71
N SER A 188 2.17 -18.61 18.74
CA SER A 188 2.20 -17.66 17.63
C SER A 188 2.80 -16.35 18.07
N ARG A 189 3.53 -15.72 17.16
CA ARG A 189 4.03 -14.36 17.34
C ARG A 189 2.95 -13.39 16.93
N VAL A 190 2.67 -12.47 17.83
CA VAL A 190 1.59 -11.49 17.65
C VAL A 190 2.07 -10.09 18.04
N GLU A 191 1.37 -9.10 17.52
CA GLU A 191 1.47 -7.70 17.91
C GLU A 191 0.14 -7.26 18.51
N VAL A 192 0.18 -6.44 19.56
CA VAL A 192 -1.04 -5.92 20.19
C VAL A 192 -1.60 -4.78 19.34
N VAL A 193 -2.82 -4.95 18.83
CA VAL A 193 -3.49 -3.95 17.97
C VAL A 193 -3.61 -2.61 18.70
N GLY A 194 -3.15 -1.54 18.02
CA GLY A 194 -3.10 -0.19 18.61
C GLY A 194 -1.96 0.03 19.61
N ARG A 195 -1.09 -0.93 19.81
CA ARG A 195 0.10 -0.90 20.65
C ARG A 195 1.26 -1.61 19.94
N GLY A 196 1.67 -1.13 18.76
CA GLY A 196 2.74 -1.70 17.95
C GLY A 196 4.13 -1.76 18.63
N ASP A 197 4.24 -1.18 19.82
CA ASP A 197 5.38 -1.33 20.71
C ASP A 197 5.39 -2.65 21.51
N ILE A 198 4.30 -3.44 21.46
CA ILE A 198 4.15 -4.71 22.18
C ILE A 198 4.01 -5.86 21.19
N GLU A 199 5.08 -6.57 21.00
CA GLU A 199 5.18 -7.76 20.14
C GLU A 199 5.79 -8.93 20.92
N GLY A 200 5.33 -10.16 20.64
CA GLY A 200 5.88 -11.35 21.27
C GLY A 200 5.05 -12.60 21.01
N TRP A 201 5.42 -13.68 21.68
CA TRP A 201 4.83 -15.00 21.54
C TRP A 201 3.73 -15.23 22.56
N VAL A 202 2.59 -15.73 22.08
CA VAL A 202 1.44 -16.11 22.91
C VAL A 202 1.00 -17.55 22.63
N PHE A 203 0.37 -18.18 23.60
CA PHE A 203 -0.10 -19.56 23.47
C PHE A 203 -1.43 -19.60 22.71
N ASN A 204 -1.48 -20.36 21.60
CA ASN A 204 -2.59 -20.38 20.63
C ASN A 204 -3.94 -20.79 21.21
N ALA A 205 -3.96 -21.67 22.22
CA ALA A 205 -5.20 -22.15 22.85
C ALA A 205 -6.05 -21.00 23.47
N HIS A 206 -5.48 -19.83 23.63
CA HIS A 206 -6.14 -18.66 24.20
C HIS A 206 -6.41 -17.55 23.17
N LEU A 207 -6.35 -17.89 21.89
CA LEU A 207 -6.67 -17.01 20.77
C LEU A 207 -7.93 -17.50 20.05
N GLN A 208 -8.79 -16.57 19.70
CA GLN A 208 -9.95 -16.82 18.84
C GLN A 208 -9.95 -15.79 17.70
N PRO A 209 -10.30 -16.17 16.46
CA PRO A 209 -10.42 -15.21 15.36
C PRO A 209 -11.30 -14.02 15.77
N ALA A 210 -10.82 -12.80 15.53
CA ALA A 210 -11.61 -11.60 15.76
C ALA A 210 -12.79 -11.54 14.78
N PRO A 211 -13.94 -10.95 15.17
CA PRO A 211 -15.03 -10.72 14.25
C PRO A 211 -14.54 -9.87 13.06
N ALA A 212 -14.92 -10.24 11.85
CA ALA A 212 -14.58 -9.46 10.68
C ALA A 212 -15.10 -8.02 10.83
N VAL A 213 -14.22 -7.03 10.78
CA VAL A 213 -14.61 -5.62 10.74
C VAL A 213 -15.15 -5.35 9.33
N PRO A 214 -16.43 -4.93 9.17
CA PRO A 214 -16.93 -4.58 7.85
C PRO A 214 -16.14 -3.39 7.31
N PRO A 215 -15.83 -3.38 6.00
CA PRO A 215 -15.05 -2.29 5.40
C PRO A 215 -15.70 -0.93 5.67
N PRO A 216 -14.92 0.11 5.93
CA PRO A 216 -15.43 1.45 6.19
C PRO A 216 -16.28 1.93 4.98
N GLY A 217 -17.58 2.12 5.19
CA GLY A 217 -18.55 2.52 4.14
C GLY A 217 -19.69 1.55 3.88
N ALA A 218 -19.70 0.34 4.43
CA ALA A 218 -20.87 -0.53 4.42
C ALA A 218 -21.92 0.01 5.40
N ARG A 219 -22.65 1.05 4.99
CA ARG A 219 -23.89 1.42 5.69
C ARG A 219 -24.80 0.20 5.65
N SER A 220 -25.23 -0.27 6.81
CA SER A 220 -26.28 -1.26 6.95
C SER A 220 -27.49 -0.77 6.14
N ARG A 221 -27.70 -1.34 4.96
CA ARG A 221 -29.01 -1.23 4.31
C ARG A 221 -29.96 -1.95 5.26
N GLY A 222 -30.74 -1.18 5.99
CA GLY A 222 -31.80 -1.69 6.82
C GLY A 222 -32.60 -2.70 5.99
N ARG A 223 -32.81 -3.87 6.56
CA ARG A 223 -33.65 -4.92 6.00
C ARG A 223 -35.04 -4.35 5.84
N ALA A 224 -35.30 -3.76 4.66
CA ALA A 224 -36.66 -3.43 4.27
C ALA A 224 -37.40 -4.77 4.09
N THR A 225 -38.35 -5.03 4.96
CA THR A 225 -39.30 -6.13 4.82
C THR A 225 -40.05 -5.92 3.50
N ALA A 226 -39.76 -6.79 2.52
CA ALA A 226 -40.49 -6.82 1.27
C ALA A 226 -41.96 -7.16 1.57
N PRO A 227 -42.94 -6.43 1.00
CA PRO A 227 -44.33 -6.84 1.10
C PRO A 227 -44.55 -8.11 0.27
N ALA A 228 -45.35 -9.02 0.80
CA ALA A 228 -45.73 -10.29 0.17
C ALA A 228 -46.34 -10.07 -1.23
N PRO A 229 -46.06 -10.93 -2.22
CA PRO A 229 -46.65 -10.81 -3.55
C PRO A 229 -48.12 -11.16 -3.52
N ALA A 230 -48.95 -10.22 -3.95
CA ALA A 230 -50.40 -10.45 -4.22
C ALA A 230 -50.55 -11.40 -5.40
N ALA A 231 -51.35 -12.45 -5.20
CA ALA A 231 -51.71 -13.41 -6.22
C ALA A 231 -52.53 -12.72 -7.35
N VAL A 232 -52.01 -12.75 -8.57
CA VAL A 232 -52.77 -12.39 -9.77
C VAL A 232 -53.00 -13.62 -10.62
N ALA A 233 -54.30 -13.92 -10.79
CA ALA A 233 -54.85 -15.07 -11.48
C ALA A 233 -54.43 -15.13 -12.96
N ALA A 234 -54.18 -16.34 -13.40
CA ALA A 234 -53.94 -16.72 -14.80
C ALA A 234 -55.14 -16.44 -15.68
N LYS A 235 -54.96 -15.73 -16.79
CA LYS A 235 -55.82 -15.82 -17.95
C LYS A 235 -55.02 -16.36 -19.14
N LYS A 236 -55.32 -17.61 -19.47
CA LYS A 236 -54.98 -18.25 -20.75
C LYS A 236 -55.62 -17.49 -21.91
N ARG A 237 -54.88 -17.17 -22.93
CA ARG A 237 -55.41 -17.00 -24.30
C ARG A 237 -54.43 -17.61 -25.31
N ALA A 238 -55.03 -18.46 -26.15
CA ALA A 238 -54.39 -19.34 -27.11
C ALA A 238 -54.16 -18.66 -28.46
N VAL A 239 -53.13 -19.14 -29.14
CA VAL A 239 -53.00 -19.46 -30.58
C VAL A 239 -53.12 -18.34 -31.63
N ALA A 240 -52.04 -18.15 -32.40
CA ALA A 240 -52.08 -18.34 -33.86
C ALA A 240 -50.66 -18.47 -34.43
N LYS A 241 -50.47 -19.59 -35.14
CA LYS A 241 -49.36 -19.85 -36.08
C LYS A 241 -49.54 -19.03 -37.34
N SER A 242 -48.45 -18.48 -37.90
CA SER A 242 -48.37 -18.30 -39.34
C SER A 242 -46.91 -18.39 -39.78
N ALA A 243 -46.67 -19.26 -40.71
CA ALA A 243 -45.43 -19.61 -41.32
C ALA A 243 -45.20 -18.78 -42.59
N THR A 244 -43.95 -18.81 -43.04
CA THR A 244 -43.44 -18.92 -44.40
C THR A 244 -42.46 -17.83 -44.91
N ARG A 245 -41.30 -18.36 -45.24
CA ARG A 245 -40.46 -18.15 -46.44
C ARG A 245 -39.88 -16.76 -46.68
N SER A 246 -38.67 -16.57 -47.07
CA SER A 246 -37.68 -17.26 -47.95
C SER A 246 -36.41 -16.39 -48.05
N SER A 247 -35.26 -17.02 -48.08
CA SER A 247 -34.03 -16.46 -48.64
C SER A 247 -34.13 -16.24 -50.14
N PRO A 248 -33.34 -15.39 -50.78
CA PRO A 248 -32.04 -15.88 -51.27
C PRO A 248 -30.86 -14.86 -51.43
N ALA A 249 -29.68 -15.43 -51.44
CA ALA A 249 -28.51 -15.24 -52.34
C ALA A 249 -27.68 -13.95 -52.30
N ALA A 250 -26.41 -14.20 -52.06
CA ALA A 250 -25.25 -13.36 -52.38
C ALA A 250 -25.03 -13.21 -53.89
N PRO A 251 -24.18 -12.25 -54.29
CA PRO A 251 -23.17 -12.62 -55.25
C PRO A 251 -21.74 -12.12 -54.96
N LYS A 252 -20.86 -12.87 -55.55
CA LYS A 252 -19.42 -12.95 -55.55
C LYS A 252 -18.66 -11.68 -56.01
N ALA A 253 -17.48 -11.61 -55.46
CA ALA A 253 -16.17 -11.19 -55.97
C ALA A 253 -16.02 -10.47 -57.31
N ARG A 254 -15.13 -9.44 -57.32
CA ARG A 254 -14.09 -9.30 -58.34
C ARG A 254 -12.86 -8.57 -57.81
N SER A 255 -11.72 -9.18 -58.00
CA SER A 255 -10.35 -8.72 -57.95
C SER A 255 -10.01 -7.69 -59.02
N ARG A 256 -9.03 -6.79 -58.77
CA ARG A 256 -7.92 -6.31 -59.62
C ARG A 256 -7.11 -5.30 -58.83
N SER A 257 -5.91 -5.65 -58.53
CA SER A 257 -4.56 -5.37 -59.10
C SER A 257 -4.37 -3.93 -59.65
N ARG A 258 -3.60 -3.16 -58.89
CA ARG A 258 -2.27 -2.60 -59.25
C ARG A 258 -1.60 -2.10 -58.01
#